data_d55d0056138a47b2725cbfc1bc8eb4ab
#
_entry.id   d55d0056138a47b2725cbfc1bc8eb4ab
#
_cell.length_a   1.000
_cell.length_b   1.000
_cell.length_c   1.000
_cell.angle_alpha   90.00
_cell.angle_beta   90.00
_cell.angle_gamma   90.00
#
_symmetry.space_group_name_H-M   'P 1'
#
loop_
_entity.id
_entity.type
_entity.pdbx_description
1 polymer ?
#
loop_
_entity_poly.entity_id
_entity_poly.type
_entity_poly.pdbx_seq_one_letter_code
_entity_poly.pdbx_strand_id
1 'polypeptide(L)'
;MTVYADNAATTRMSRTALDAMLPAMEENYGNPSSLHSVGQRAAELLMKSRETVARCLNCQPREIIFTSGGSEADNQALLSAAAIGRRKGKMHIISTAFEHHAILHTLKKLEKEGFQVELLPVHENGMVSARQVAGAIREDTCLVTVMFANNEIGSILPIEEIGAVCREKGILFHTDAVQAAGHLPIDVQAQHIDMLSLSGHKFHGPKGVGALYVRGGIPLVNVIEGGAQERGKRAGTENVPGIAGMAAALEDACAHMEENRVKVTALRDRLIQGLSKIPHSAVNGDLEHRLPGNVSFCFEGIEGESLLLLLDAAGICASSGSACTSGSLDPSHVLLAIGRPHEVAHGSLRLSLCEWNTQEEVDHILREVPRVVEYLRSMSPVWKDLESGKKAFML
;
A
#
# COMPACT_ATOMS: atom_id res chain seq x y z
N MET A 1 11.58 -26.34 -2.55
CA MET A 1 10.27 -25.70 -2.34
C MET A 1 10.47 -24.21 -2.59
N THR A 2 9.58 -23.57 -3.35
CA THR A 2 9.64 -22.10 -3.52
C THR A 2 8.51 -21.49 -2.72
N VAL A 3 8.87 -20.58 -1.81
CA VAL A 3 7.95 -19.83 -0.94
C VAL A 3 7.87 -18.42 -1.43
N TYR A 4 6.70 -17.97 -1.88
CA TYR A 4 6.48 -16.57 -2.24
C TYR A 4 5.94 -15.80 -1.03
N ALA A 5 6.82 -15.01 -0.42
CA ALA A 5 6.53 -14.19 0.76
C ALA A 5 6.74 -12.68 0.48
N ASP A 6 6.43 -12.23 -0.77
CA ASP A 6 6.56 -10.83 -1.19
C ASP A 6 5.24 -10.27 -1.76
N ASN A 7 4.10 -10.67 -1.16
CA ASN A 7 2.77 -10.26 -1.62
C ASN A 7 2.51 -8.75 -1.47
N ALA A 8 3.20 -8.05 -0.57
CA ALA A 8 3.12 -6.59 -0.46
C ALA A 8 3.76 -5.86 -1.66
N ALA A 9 4.70 -6.48 -2.39
CA ALA A 9 5.24 -5.92 -3.63
C ALA A 9 4.26 -6.13 -4.79
N THR A 10 3.79 -7.36 -5.00
CA THR A 10 2.74 -7.72 -5.96
C THR A 10 2.23 -9.12 -5.63
N THR A 11 0.97 -9.40 -5.97
CA THR A 11 0.41 -10.73 -5.78
C THR A 11 0.33 -11.51 -7.10
N ARG A 12 0.26 -12.83 -7.00
CA ARG A 12 -0.13 -13.70 -8.10
C ARG A 12 -1.60 -13.45 -8.42
N MET A 13 -1.95 -13.33 -9.70
CA MET A 13 -3.34 -13.16 -10.14
C MET A 13 -4.18 -14.39 -9.80
N SER A 14 -5.38 -14.17 -9.25
CA SER A 14 -6.32 -15.24 -8.90
C SER A 14 -6.99 -15.86 -10.12
N ARG A 15 -7.52 -17.06 -9.95
CA ARG A 15 -8.34 -17.70 -11.00
C ARG A 15 -9.62 -16.90 -11.25
N THR A 16 -10.25 -16.37 -10.20
CA THR A 16 -11.42 -15.50 -10.26
C THR A 16 -11.17 -14.27 -11.15
N ALA A 17 -10.01 -13.61 -10.98
CA ALA A 17 -9.63 -12.48 -11.84
C ALA A 17 -9.43 -12.91 -13.30
N LEU A 18 -8.72 -14.00 -13.55
CA LEU A 18 -8.48 -14.52 -14.90
C LEU A 18 -9.78 -14.87 -15.61
N ASP A 19 -10.69 -15.57 -14.94
CA ASP A 19 -11.98 -15.98 -15.51
C ASP A 19 -12.88 -14.78 -15.83
N ALA A 20 -12.75 -13.66 -15.11
CA ALA A 20 -13.43 -12.41 -15.43
C ALA A 20 -12.79 -11.66 -16.61
N MET A 21 -11.47 -11.80 -16.80
CA MET A 21 -10.73 -11.13 -17.87
C MET A 21 -10.92 -11.79 -19.24
N LEU A 22 -10.90 -13.12 -19.31
CA LEU A 22 -10.93 -13.85 -20.58
C LEU A 22 -12.14 -13.49 -21.46
N PRO A 23 -13.40 -13.47 -20.96
CA PRO A 23 -14.54 -13.07 -21.78
C PRO A 23 -14.46 -11.62 -22.27
N ALA A 24 -13.82 -10.74 -21.49
CA ALA A 24 -13.61 -9.34 -21.90
C ALA A 24 -12.59 -9.19 -23.03
N MET A 25 -11.66 -10.15 -23.17
CA MET A 25 -10.66 -10.16 -24.25
C MET A 25 -11.19 -10.81 -25.52
N GLU A 26 -11.99 -11.87 -25.40
CA GLU A 26 -12.41 -12.72 -26.50
C GLU A 26 -13.80 -12.35 -27.06
N GLU A 27 -14.75 -12.04 -26.20
CA GLU A 27 -16.16 -11.85 -26.57
C GLU A 27 -16.59 -10.38 -26.45
N ASN A 28 -16.19 -9.68 -25.38
CA ASN A 28 -16.61 -8.32 -25.05
C ASN A 28 -15.50 -7.30 -25.32
N TYR A 29 -14.75 -7.48 -26.41
CA TYR A 29 -13.57 -6.72 -26.80
C TYR A 29 -13.87 -5.32 -27.37
N GLY A 30 -15.14 -4.93 -27.44
CA GLY A 30 -15.54 -3.65 -28.01
C GLY A 30 -15.03 -2.44 -27.24
N ASN A 31 -14.93 -1.30 -27.94
CA ASN A 31 -14.67 -0.04 -27.27
C ASN A 31 -15.96 0.42 -26.56
N PRO A 32 -15.94 0.66 -25.22
CA PRO A 32 -17.13 1.06 -24.47
C PRO A 32 -17.81 2.35 -24.96
N SER A 33 -17.08 3.19 -25.68
CA SER A 33 -17.62 4.43 -26.27
C SER A 33 -18.36 4.22 -27.59
N SER A 34 -18.34 3.00 -28.19
CA SER A 34 -18.97 2.72 -29.47
C SER A 34 -20.47 2.45 -29.31
N LEU A 35 -21.27 2.99 -30.26
CA LEU A 35 -22.73 2.88 -30.22
C LEU A 35 -23.26 1.51 -30.65
N HIS A 36 -22.47 0.71 -31.39
CA HIS A 36 -22.88 -0.61 -31.85
C HIS A 36 -22.86 -1.65 -30.70
N SER A 37 -23.58 -2.77 -30.92
CA SER A 37 -23.80 -3.80 -29.89
C SER A 37 -22.53 -4.36 -29.24
N VAL A 38 -21.42 -4.48 -29.99
CA VAL A 38 -20.13 -4.96 -29.43
C VAL A 38 -19.55 -3.96 -28.42
N GLY A 39 -19.65 -2.66 -28.72
CA GLY A 39 -19.26 -1.62 -27.76
C GLY A 39 -20.16 -1.55 -26.54
N GLN A 40 -21.48 -1.72 -26.73
CA GLN A 40 -22.44 -1.68 -25.62
C GLN A 40 -22.22 -2.82 -24.63
N ARG A 41 -21.88 -4.04 -25.07
CA ARG A 41 -21.51 -5.15 -24.16
C ARG A 41 -20.27 -4.82 -23.32
N ALA A 42 -19.25 -4.18 -23.91
CA ALA A 42 -18.09 -3.74 -23.17
C ALA A 42 -18.43 -2.62 -22.16
N ALA A 43 -19.32 -1.69 -22.52
CA ALA A 43 -19.82 -0.64 -21.62
C ALA A 43 -20.61 -1.22 -20.43
N GLU A 44 -21.45 -2.23 -20.68
CA GLU A 44 -22.19 -2.95 -19.63
C GLU A 44 -21.24 -3.65 -18.65
N LEU A 45 -20.22 -4.34 -19.17
CA LEU A 45 -19.19 -4.98 -18.33
C LEU A 45 -18.41 -3.96 -17.50
N LEU A 46 -18.01 -2.84 -18.11
CA LEU A 46 -17.34 -1.74 -17.42
C LEU A 46 -18.22 -1.17 -16.29
N MET A 47 -19.53 -0.96 -16.56
CA MET A 47 -20.46 -0.46 -15.56
C MET A 47 -20.65 -1.45 -14.41
N LYS A 48 -20.86 -2.73 -14.70
CA LYS A 48 -20.98 -3.79 -13.69
C LYS A 48 -19.73 -3.89 -12.80
N SER A 49 -18.55 -3.78 -13.41
CA SER A 49 -17.28 -3.78 -12.67
C SER A 49 -17.18 -2.57 -11.73
N ARG A 50 -17.64 -1.40 -12.18
CA ARG A 50 -17.69 -0.18 -11.39
C ARG A 50 -18.66 -0.29 -10.20
N GLU A 51 -19.84 -0.88 -10.42
CA GLU A 51 -20.82 -1.17 -9.38
C GLU A 51 -20.26 -2.12 -8.33
N THR A 52 -19.50 -3.13 -8.74
CA THR A 52 -18.84 -4.07 -7.83
C THR A 52 -17.81 -3.37 -6.94
N VAL A 53 -16.91 -2.57 -7.54
CA VAL A 53 -15.92 -1.80 -6.75
C VAL A 53 -16.61 -0.84 -5.79
N ALA A 54 -17.65 -0.14 -6.25
CA ALA A 54 -18.41 0.79 -5.43
C ALA A 54 -19.08 0.10 -4.23
N ARG A 55 -19.64 -1.09 -4.44
CA ARG A 55 -20.25 -1.89 -3.37
C ARG A 55 -19.22 -2.31 -2.32
N CYS A 56 -18.03 -2.75 -2.76
CA CYS A 56 -16.94 -3.13 -1.85
C CYS A 56 -16.44 -1.97 -0.97
N LEU A 57 -16.60 -0.72 -1.42
CA LEU A 57 -16.18 0.48 -0.69
C LEU A 57 -17.33 1.22 0.01
N ASN A 58 -18.57 0.75 -0.12
CA ASN A 58 -19.80 1.42 0.32
C ASN A 58 -19.97 2.83 -0.25
N CYS A 59 -19.86 2.96 -1.59
CA CYS A 59 -20.03 4.24 -2.29
C CYS A 59 -20.90 4.11 -3.53
N GLN A 60 -21.13 5.23 -4.25
CA GLN A 60 -21.87 5.24 -5.50
C GLN A 60 -20.96 4.89 -6.69
N PRO A 61 -21.43 4.18 -7.72
CA PRO A 61 -20.62 3.86 -8.90
C PRO A 61 -20.01 5.11 -9.57
N ARG A 62 -20.72 6.23 -9.57
CA ARG A 62 -20.24 7.50 -10.14
C ARG A 62 -19.04 8.11 -9.39
N GLU A 63 -18.73 7.64 -8.19
CA GLU A 63 -17.63 8.08 -7.35
C GLU A 63 -16.33 7.28 -7.59
N ILE A 64 -16.39 6.25 -8.44
CA ILE A 64 -15.22 5.46 -8.83
C ILE A 64 -14.68 5.95 -10.19
N ILE A 65 -13.36 6.17 -10.25
CA ILE A 65 -12.61 6.49 -11.46
C ILE A 65 -11.54 5.41 -11.61
N PHE A 66 -11.52 4.71 -12.75
CA PHE A 66 -10.49 3.73 -13.03
C PHE A 66 -9.20 4.41 -13.48
N THR A 67 -8.09 3.89 -12.98
CA THR A 67 -6.72 4.39 -13.22
C THR A 67 -5.81 3.24 -13.64
N SER A 68 -4.55 3.53 -13.97
CA SER A 68 -3.54 2.50 -14.26
C SER A 68 -2.94 1.85 -13.00
N GLY A 69 -3.29 2.33 -11.81
CA GLY A 69 -2.79 1.83 -10.53
C GLY A 69 -2.86 2.86 -9.43
N GLY A 70 -2.37 2.49 -8.23
CA GLY A 70 -2.37 3.35 -7.05
C GLY A 70 -1.63 4.67 -7.25
N SER A 71 -0.45 4.64 -7.89
CA SER A 71 0.35 5.85 -8.09
C SER A 71 -0.36 6.92 -8.95
N GLU A 72 -1.10 6.52 -9.99
CA GLU A 72 -1.93 7.45 -10.77
C GLU A 72 -3.08 7.99 -9.91
N ALA A 73 -3.74 7.13 -9.13
CA ALA A 73 -4.83 7.51 -8.24
C ALA A 73 -4.37 8.51 -7.17
N ASP A 74 -3.23 8.25 -6.50
CA ASP A 74 -2.62 9.15 -5.52
C ASP A 74 -2.29 10.52 -6.12
N ASN A 75 -1.63 10.52 -7.28
CA ASN A 75 -1.29 11.76 -7.96
C ASN A 75 -2.54 12.56 -8.30
N GLN A 76 -3.57 11.93 -8.85
CA GLN A 76 -4.81 12.60 -9.21
C GLN A 76 -5.53 13.18 -7.98
N ALA A 77 -5.58 12.43 -6.88
CA ALA A 77 -6.17 12.89 -5.62
C ALA A 77 -5.45 14.13 -5.07
N LEU A 78 -4.13 14.07 -4.93
CA LEU A 78 -3.34 15.15 -4.36
C LEU A 78 -3.37 16.41 -5.24
N LEU A 79 -3.20 16.27 -6.55
CA LEU A 79 -3.23 17.39 -7.49
C LEU A 79 -4.62 18.03 -7.54
N SER A 80 -5.70 17.25 -7.41
CA SER A 80 -7.06 17.77 -7.36
C SER A 80 -7.33 18.56 -6.07
N ALA A 81 -6.93 18.00 -4.92
CA ALA A 81 -7.04 18.70 -3.63
C ALA A 81 -6.22 20.01 -3.61
N ALA A 82 -4.99 19.98 -4.14
CA ALA A 82 -4.15 21.16 -4.28
C ALA A 82 -4.79 22.23 -5.17
N ALA A 83 -5.37 21.84 -6.30
CA ALA A 83 -6.08 22.78 -7.19
C ALA A 83 -7.30 23.42 -6.51
N ILE A 84 -8.03 22.66 -5.69
CA ILE A 84 -9.14 23.18 -4.89
C ILE A 84 -8.63 24.15 -3.81
N GLY A 85 -7.56 23.76 -3.11
CA GLY A 85 -6.92 24.59 -2.10
C GLY A 85 -6.45 25.94 -2.67
N ARG A 86 -5.71 25.91 -3.77
CA ARG A 86 -5.20 27.11 -4.46
C ARG A 86 -6.33 28.10 -4.80
N ARG A 87 -7.46 27.60 -5.31
CA ARG A 87 -8.64 28.45 -5.61
C ARG A 87 -9.26 29.08 -4.37
N LYS A 88 -9.07 28.50 -3.20
CA LYS A 88 -9.59 28.99 -1.91
C LYS A 88 -8.52 29.76 -1.11
N GLY A 89 -7.32 29.95 -1.64
CA GLY A 89 -6.19 30.56 -0.91
C GLY A 89 -5.63 29.66 0.20
N LYS A 90 -5.90 28.36 0.15
CA LYS A 90 -5.41 27.38 1.13
C LYS A 90 -4.25 26.60 0.53
N MET A 91 -3.07 26.74 1.12
CA MET A 91 -1.82 26.24 0.56
C MET A 91 -1.06 25.31 1.53
N HIS A 92 -1.73 24.75 2.54
CA HIS A 92 -1.13 23.84 3.50
C HIS A 92 -1.67 22.42 3.32
N ILE A 93 -0.76 21.43 3.34
CA ILE A 93 -1.05 20.00 3.22
C ILE A 93 -0.38 19.26 4.37
N ILE A 94 -1.11 18.39 5.02
CA ILE A 94 -0.61 17.50 6.08
C ILE A 94 -0.47 16.08 5.53
N SER A 95 0.66 15.44 5.80
CA SER A 95 0.93 14.04 5.47
C SER A 95 1.78 13.38 6.55
N THR A 96 2.29 12.17 6.30
CA THR A 96 3.18 11.48 7.23
C THR A 96 4.57 11.25 6.64
N ALA A 97 5.56 11.07 7.49
CA ALA A 97 6.95 10.90 7.05
C ALA A 97 7.24 9.55 6.37
N PHE A 98 6.29 8.61 6.39
CA PHE A 98 6.49 7.23 5.91
C PHE A 98 5.53 6.78 4.79
N GLU A 99 4.93 7.74 4.10
CA GLU A 99 4.05 7.48 2.95
C GLU A 99 4.78 6.78 1.79
N HIS A 100 4.00 6.17 0.91
CA HIS A 100 4.54 5.67 -0.36
C HIS A 100 5.12 6.81 -1.21
N HIS A 101 6.14 6.50 -2.01
CA HIS A 101 6.80 7.50 -2.87
C HIS A 101 5.86 8.21 -3.85
N ALA A 102 4.75 7.59 -4.25
CA ALA A 102 3.73 8.25 -5.07
C ALA A 102 3.11 9.47 -4.38
N ILE A 103 2.98 9.42 -3.05
CA ILE A 103 2.55 10.56 -2.22
C ILE A 103 3.72 11.53 -2.01
N LEU A 104 4.85 11.07 -1.47
CA LEU A 104 5.97 11.93 -1.09
C LEU A 104 6.55 12.72 -2.27
N HIS A 105 6.70 12.10 -3.45
CA HIS A 105 7.21 12.79 -4.63
C HIS A 105 6.20 13.79 -5.20
N THR A 106 4.90 13.49 -5.13
CA THR A 106 3.86 14.44 -5.51
C THR A 106 3.81 15.62 -4.55
N LEU A 107 3.96 15.40 -3.25
CA LEU A 107 4.08 16.48 -2.26
C LEU A 107 5.30 17.35 -2.51
N LYS A 108 6.47 16.77 -2.80
CA LYS A 108 7.67 17.53 -3.21
C LYS A 108 7.46 18.39 -4.46
N LYS A 109 6.65 17.92 -5.42
CA LYS A 109 6.27 18.73 -6.58
C LYS A 109 5.40 19.90 -6.14
N LEU A 110 4.41 19.67 -5.29
CA LEU A 110 3.51 20.73 -4.79
C LEU A 110 4.25 21.76 -3.93
N GLU A 111 5.28 21.37 -3.15
CA GLU A 111 6.14 22.33 -2.45
C GLU A 111 6.83 23.31 -3.42
N LYS A 112 7.36 22.80 -4.56
CA LYS A 112 7.94 23.64 -5.61
C LYS A 112 6.91 24.59 -6.27
N GLU A 113 5.63 24.24 -6.16
CA GLU A 113 4.51 25.06 -6.63
C GLU A 113 3.96 26.01 -5.55
N GLY A 114 4.62 26.08 -4.37
CA GLY A 114 4.32 27.03 -3.29
C GLY A 114 3.43 26.49 -2.18
N PHE A 115 3.10 25.19 -2.17
CA PHE A 115 2.40 24.60 -1.04
C PHE A 115 3.35 24.40 0.15
N GLN A 116 2.83 24.56 1.36
CA GLN A 116 3.51 24.17 2.59
C GLN A 116 3.09 22.75 2.94
N VAL A 117 4.05 21.83 2.98
CA VAL A 117 3.81 20.43 3.34
C VAL A 117 4.35 20.17 4.73
N GLU A 118 3.47 19.73 5.62
CA GLU A 118 3.85 19.28 6.97
C GLU A 118 3.81 17.75 7.02
N LEU A 119 4.99 17.14 7.19
CA LEU A 119 5.11 15.70 7.39
C LEU A 119 5.11 15.39 8.88
N LEU A 120 4.02 14.82 9.37
CA LEU A 120 3.90 14.41 10.77
C LEU A 120 4.90 13.31 11.09
N PRO A 121 5.63 13.42 12.20
CA PRO A 121 6.47 12.33 12.68
C PRO A 121 5.59 11.15 13.08
N VAL A 122 6.06 9.95 12.78
CA VAL A 122 5.45 8.70 13.23
C VAL A 122 6.14 8.21 14.50
N HIS A 123 5.42 7.49 15.36
CA HIS A 123 6.01 6.85 16.53
C HIS A 123 6.82 5.60 16.16
N GLU A 124 7.56 5.02 17.09
CA GLU A 124 8.39 3.82 16.85
C GLU A 124 7.60 2.62 16.32
N ASN A 125 6.31 2.55 16.64
CA ASN A 125 5.38 1.55 16.10
C ASN A 125 4.75 1.94 14.76
N GLY A 126 5.16 3.07 14.16
CA GLY A 126 4.62 3.54 12.87
C GLY A 126 3.19 4.07 12.96
N MET A 127 2.80 4.65 14.09
CA MET A 127 1.44 5.19 14.29
C MET A 127 1.44 6.72 14.29
N VAL A 128 0.36 7.28 13.76
CA VAL A 128 -0.01 8.70 13.86
C VAL A 128 -1.41 8.78 14.42
N SER A 129 -1.61 9.57 15.47
CA SER A 129 -2.91 9.73 16.11
C SER A 129 -3.75 10.82 15.44
N ALA A 130 -5.07 10.70 15.53
CA ALA A 130 -6.01 11.76 15.12
C ALA A 130 -5.74 13.10 15.87
N ARG A 131 -5.23 13.03 17.10
CA ARG A 131 -4.84 14.21 17.88
C ARG A 131 -3.65 14.95 17.26
N GLN A 132 -2.63 14.23 16.75
CA GLN A 132 -1.51 14.85 16.04
C GLN A 132 -2.01 15.55 14.77
N VAL A 133 -2.87 14.89 13.99
CA VAL A 133 -3.49 15.49 12.80
C VAL A 133 -4.28 16.74 13.16
N ALA A 134 -5.14 16.67 14.20
CA ALA A 134 -5.94 17.80 14.66
C ALA A 134 -5.07 19.01 15.08
N GLY A 135 -3.93 18.74 15.72
CA GLY A 135 -2.99 19.76 16.18
C GLY A 135 -2.22 20.45 15.05
N ALA A 136 -2.05 19.77 13.92
CA ALA A 136 -1.37 20.30 12.73
C ALA A 136 -2.31 21.09 11.78
N ILE A 137 -3.63 20.93 11.92
CA ILE A 137 -4.61 21.62 11.05
C ILE A 137 -4.58 23.13 11.33
N ARG A 138 -4.43 23.90 10.27
CA ARG A 138 -4.44 25.39 10.24
C ARG A 138 -5.60 25.89 9.40
N GLU A 139 -5.85 27.19 9.44
CA GLU A 139 -6.90 27.85 8.62
C GLU A 139 -6.68 27.64 7.11
N ASP A 140 -5.41 27.62 6.68
CA ASP A 140 -5.01 27.45 5.29
C ASP A 140 -4.78 25.96 4.91
N THR A 141 -5.10 25.00 5.76
CA THR A 141 -5.03 23.57 5.41
C THR A 141 -6.10 23.21 4.39
N CYS A 142 -5.70 22.57 3.28
CA CYS A 142 -6.62 22.11 2.24
C CYS A 142 -6.73 20.60 2.13
N LEU A 143 -5.74 19.84 2.60
CA LEU A 143 -5.68 18.40 2.49
C LEU A 143 -4.97 17.80 3.69
N VAL A 144 -5.51 16.70 4.18
CA VAL A 144 -4.81 15.69 4.98
C VAL A 144 -4.71 14.43 4.12
N THR A 145 -3.51 13.88 3.97
CA THR A 145 -3.28 12.60 3.26
C THR A 145 -2.46 11.68 4.15
N VAL A 146 -3.05 10.56 4.55
CA VAL A 146 -2.44 9.56 5.42
C VAL A 146 -2.77 8.18 4.88
N MET A 147 -1.77 7.35 4.65
CA MET A 147 -1.97 5.99 4.15
C MET A 147 -2.80 5.15 5.13
N PHE A 148 -3.61 4.23 4.60
CA PHE A 148 -4.45 3.36 5.41
C PHE A 148 -3.62 2.35 6.21
N ALA A 149 -2.63 1.76 5.56
CA ALA A 149 -1.70 0.83 6.20
C ALA A 149 -0.34 0.88 5.49
N ASN A 150 0.74 0.79 6.24
CA ASN A 150 2.09 0.88 5.69
C ASN A 150 2.53 -0.46 5.07
N ASN A 151 3.00 -0.41 3.83
CA ASN A 151 3.42 -1.56 3.03
C ASN A 151 4.71 -2.23 3.52
N GLU A 152 5.53 -1.55 4.31
CA GLU A 152 6.82 -2.07 4.78
C GLU A 152 6.71 -2.66 6.18
N ILE A 153 6.15 -1.92 7.12
CA ILE A 153 6.09 -2.30 8.54
C ILE A 153 4.72 -2.83 8.97
N GLY A 154 3.71 -2.73 8.11
CA GLY A 154 2.39 -3.31 8.32
C GLY A 154 1.46 -2.54 9.26
N SER A 155 1.88 -1.45 9.88
CA SER A 155 1.04 -0.67 10.79
C SER A 155 -0.21 -0.12 10.11
N ILE A 156 -1.37 -0.29 10.74
CA ILE A 156 -2.69 0.18 10.28
C ILE A 156 -3.00 1.48 11.00
N LEU A 157 -3.27 2.56 10.25
CA LEU A 157 -3.53 3.88 10.81
C LEU A 157 -5.00 4.06 11.23
N PRO A 158 -5.29 4.93 12.20
CA PRO A 158 -6.64 5.18 12.73
C PRO A 158 -7.45 6.08 11.75
N ILE A 159 -7.81 5.51 10.59
CA ILE A 159 -8.41 6.24 9.46
C ILE A 159 -9.78 6.85 9.82
N GLU A 160 -10.61 6.13 10.57
CA GLU A 160 -11.92 6.61 10.97
C GLU A 160 -11.81 7.86 11.85
N GLU A 161 -10.94 7.84 12.85
CA GLU A 161 -10.71 8.96 13.76
C GLU A 161 -10.10 10.16 13.04
N ILE A 162 -9.15 9.92 12.12
CA ILE A 162 -8.54 10.97 11.28
C ILE A 162 -9.61 11.57 10.36
N GLY A 163 -10.40 10.72 9.70
CA GLY A 163 -11.49 11.15 8.84
C GLY A 163 -12.53 11.98 9.58
N ALA A 164 -12.89 11.59 10.81
CA ALA A 164 -13.81 12.34 11.66
C ALA A 164 -13.28 13.75 11.98
N VAL A 165 -12.00 13.87 12.34
CA VAL A 165 -11.33 15.16 12.56
C VAL A 165 -11.36 16.03 11.29
N CYS A 166 -10.99 15.46 10.14
CA CYS A 166 -11.00 16.19 8.87
C CYS A 166 -12.40 16.66 8.48
N ARG A 167 -13.42 15.80 8.68
CA ARG A 167 -14.83 16.12 8.43
C ARG A 167 -15.31 17.27 9.32
N GLU A 168 -15.01 17.23 10.62
CA GLU A 168 -15.36 18.31 11.58
C GLU A 168 -14.73 19.65 11.17
N LYS A 169 -13.49 19.63 10.73
CA LYS A 169 -12.74 20.83 10.33
C LYS A 169 -13.00 21.28 8.88
N GLY A 170 -13.77 20.51 8.10
CA GLY A 170 -14.06 20.82 6.69
C GLY A 170 -12.84 20.75 5.77
N ILE A 171 -11.88 19.87 6.09
CA ILE A 171 -10.65 19.61 5.35
C ILE A 171 -10.84 18.34 4.51
N LEU A 172 -10.33 18.33 3.27
CA LEU A 172 -10.34 17.12 2.46
C LEU A 172 -9.42 16.04 3.06
N PHE A 173 -9.93 14.83 3.10
CA PHE A 173 -9.17 13.67 3.56
C PHE A 173 -8.97 12.65 2.43
N HIS A 174 -7.71 12.36 2.13
CA HIS A 174 -7.27 11.30 1.22
C HIS A 174 -6.55 10.20 1.99
N THR A 175 -6.74 8.95 1.58
CA THR A 175 -5.97 7.82 2.07
C THR A 175 -5.48 6.94 0.91
N ASP A 176 -4.18 6.64 0.90
CA ASP A 176 -3.63 5.54 0.10
C ASP A 176 -4.01 4.22 0.77
N ALA A 177 -5.01 3.53 0.21
CA ALA A 177 -5.51 2.26 0.70
C ALA A 177 -5.00 1.06 -0.13
N VAL A 178 -3.92 1.23 -0.88
CA VAL A 178 -3.36 0.20 -1.77
C VAL A 178 -3.03 -1.09 -1.01
N GLN A 179 -2.58 -1.00 0.23
CA GLN A 179 -2.29 -2.18 1.07
C GLN A 179 -3.50 -2.64 1.91
N ALA A 180 -4.56 -1.85 1.99
CA ALA A 180 -5.74 -2.15 2.81
C ALA A 180 -6.86 -2.81 1.99
N ALA A 181 -7.05 -2.38 0.73
CA ALA A 181 -8.10 -2.89 -0.14
C ALA A 181 -8.00 -4.42 -0.31
N GLY A 182 -9.11 -5.13 -0.04
CA GLY A 182 -9.17 -6.59 -0.05
C GLY A 182 -8.60 -7.29 1.20
N HIS A 183 -7.96 -6.56 2.12
CA HIS A 183 -7.34 -7.12 3.33
C HIS A 183 -7.97 -6.60 4.63
N LEU A 184 -8.51 -5.39 4.60
CA LEU A 184 -9.13 -4.71 5.73
C LEU A 184 -10.52 -4.18 5.35
N PRO A 185 -11.47 -4.09 6.29
CA PRO A 185 -12.77 -3.48 6.04
C PRO A 185 -12.60 -2.01 5.65
N ILE A 186 -13.21 -1.62 4.53
CA ILE A 186 -13.25 -0.23 4.06
C ILE A 186 -14.70 0.16 3.87
N ASP A 187 -15.13 1.19 4.59
CA ASP A 187 -16.40 1.89 4.41
C ASP A 187 -16.10 3.38 4.32
N VAL A 188 -16.05 3.90 3.10
CA VAL A 188 -15.65 5.29 2.87
C VAL A 188 -16.61 6.32 3.49
N GLN A 189 -17.85 5.92 3.75
CA GLN A 189 -18.84 6.79 4.40
C GLN A 189 -18.65 6.82 5.91
N ALA A 190 -18.56 5.65 6.56
CA ALA A 190 -18.36 5.53 7.99
C ALA A 190 -17.00 6.09 8.41
N GLN A 191 -15.95 5.85 7.61
CA GLN A 191 -14.58 6.32 7.85
C GLN A 191 -14.34 7.77 7.39
N HIS A 192 -15.38 8.46 6.90
CA HIS A 192 -15.33 9.86 6.47
C HIS A 192 -14.25 10.17 5.42
N ILE A 193 -13.97 9.24 4.53
CA ILE A 193 -12.96 9.38 3.48
C ILE A 193 -13.53 10.19 2.33
N ASP A 194 -12.79 11.18 1.85
CA ASP A 194 -13.15 12.00 0.68
C ASP A 194 -12.56 11.46 -0.62
N MET A 195 -11.35 10.90 -0.57
CA MET A 195 -10.66 10.27 -1.68
C MET A 195 -9.86 9.06 -1.19
N LEU A 196 -9.86 7.98 -1.98
CA LEU A 196 -9.15 6.75 -1.64
C LEU A 196 -8.53 6.13 -2.90
N SER A 197 -7.26 5.76 -2.81
CA SER A 197 -6.52 5.10 -3.89
C SER A 197 -6.41 3.60 -3.63
N LEU A 198 -6.58 2.78 -4.69
CA LEU A 198 -6.34 1.34 -4.66
C LEU A 198 -5.67 0.84 -5.94
N SER A 199 -5.07 -0.37 -5.88
CA SER A 199 -4.37 -0.99 -7.00
C SER A 199 -4.65 -2.50 -7.06
N GLY A 200 -5.14 -2.98 -8.21
CA GLY A 200 -5.63 -4.35 -8.38
C GLY A 200 -4.64 -5.44 -8.02
N HIS A 201 -3.36 -5.24 -8.33
CA HIS A 201 -2.33 -6.24 -8.13
C HIS A 201 -1.95 -6.50 -6.66
N LYS A 202 -2.53 -5.80 -5.71
CA LYS A 202 -2.29 -6.03 -4.27
C LYS A 202 -3.30 -7.01 -3.63
N PHE A 203 -4.40 -7.28 -4.31
CA PHE A 203 -5.43 -8.22 -3.88
C PHE A 203 -5.77 -9.25 -4.98
N HIS A 204 -4.74 -9.82 -5.58
CA HIS A 204 -4.84 -10.89 -6.59
C HIS A 204 -5.51 -10.50 -7.91
N GLY A 205 -5.67 -9.21 -8.16
CA GLY A 205 -6.08 -8.66 -9.45
C GLY A 205 -4.91 -8.45 -10.41
N PRO A 206 -5.18 -7.98 -11.65
CA PRO A 206 -4.15 -7.71 -12.63
C PRO A 206 -3.31 -6.48 -12.30
N LYS A 207 -2.07 -6.46 -12.80
CA LYS A 207 -1.20 -5.28 -12.81
C LYS A 207 -1.71 -4.27 -13.85
N GLY A 208 -1.35 -3.00 -13.68
CA GLY A 208 -1.69 -1.95 -14.65
C GLY A 208 -3.15 -1.50 -14.59
N VAL A 209 -3.83 -1.72 -13.47
CA VAL A 209 -5.17 -1.23 -13.18
C VAL A 209 -5.34 -0.90 -11.71
N GLY A 210 -6.03 0.18 -11.43
CA GLY A 210 -6.39 0.64 -10.11
C GLY A 210 -7.67 1.47 -10.15
N ALA A 211 -8.02 2.06 -9.04
CA ALA A 211 -9.15 2.99 -8.96
C ALA A 211 -8.88 4.10 -7.94
N LEU A 212 -9.48 5.25 -8.21
CA LEU A 212 -9.63 6.36 -7.29
C LEU A 212 -11.12 6.47 -6.93
N TYR A 213 -11.44 6.34 -5.65
CA TYR A 213 -12.71 6.78 -5.10
C TYR A 213 -12.66 8.27 -4.84
N VAL A 214 -13.69 8.99 -5.23
CA VAL A 214 -13.86 10.42 -4.96
C VAL A 214 -15.28 10.72 -4.56
N ARG A 215 -15.49 11.21 -3.35
CA ARG A 215 -16.79 11.60 -2.84
C ARG A 215 -17.47 12.62 -3.78
N GLY A 216 -18.76 12.40 -4.02
CA GLY A 216 -19.55 13.25 -4.91
C GLY A 216 -19.42 14.74 -4.59
N GLY A 217 -19.28 15.57 -5.63
CA GLY A 217 -19.13 17.01 -5.52
C GLY A 217 -17.68 17.51 -5.42
N ILE A 218 -16.69 16.64 -5.30
CA ILE A 218 -15.27 17.03 -5.34
C ILE A 218 -14.81 17.07 -6.79
N PRO A 219 -14.36 18.24 -7.31
CA PRO A 219 -13.86 18.34 -8.67
C PRO A 219 -12.46 17.71 -8.78
N LEU A 220 -12.26 16.93 -9.85
CA LEU A 220 -10.97 16.35 -10.17
C LEU A 220 -10.26 17.13 -11.28
N VAL A 221 -8.94 17.22 -11.19
CA VAL A 221 -8.07 17.60 -12.30
C VAL A 221 -7.63 16.32 -13.05
N ASN A 222 -7.47 16.44 -14.36
CA ASN A 222 -6.94 15.35 -15.16
C ASN A 222 -5.42 15.27 -15.00
N VAL A 223 -4.92 14.07 -14.79
CA VAL A 223 -3.47 13.78 -14.83
C VAL A 223 -3.09 13.33 -16.24
N ILE A 224 -4.02 12.67 -16.93
CA ILE A 224 -3.90 12.24 -18.32
C ILE A 224 -4.94 12.98 -19.14
N GLU A 225 -4.48 13.80 -20.07
CA GLU A 225 -5.34 14.58 -20.97
C GLU A 225 -5.68 13.80 -22.24
N GLY A 226 -6.86 14.04 -22.80
CA GLY A 226 -7.31 13.37 -24.05
C GLY A 226 -8.82 13.30 -24.20
N GLY A 227 -9.36 12.12 -24.53
CA GLY A 227 -10.79 11.88 -24.73
C GLY A 227 -11.60 11.93 -23.43
N ALA A 228 -12.93 11.82 -23.58
CA ALA A 228 -13.88 11.96 -22.46
C ALA A 228 -14.15 10.67 -21.68
N GLN A 229 -13.25 9.70 -21.75
CA GLN A 229 -13.36 8.47 -20.94
C GLN A 229 -13.42 8.80 -19.44
N GLU A 230 -13.93 7.87 -18.64
CA GLU A 230 -14.15 8.11 -17.20
C GLU A 230 -14.91 9.43 -16.93
N ARG A 231 -15.88 9.75 -17.77
CA ARG A 231 -16.68 10.99 -17.67
C ARG A 231 -15.81 12.27 -17.76
N GLY A 232 -14.76 12.23 -18.59
CA GLY A 232 -13.80 13.31 -18.76
C GLY A 232 -12.83 13.50 -17.59
N LYS A 233 -12.70 12.50 -16.70
CA LYS A 233 -11.82 12.57 -15.52
C LYS A 233 -10.49 11.84 -15.72
N ARG A 234 -10.44 10.92 -16.69
CA ARG A 234 -9.24 10.18 -17.04
C ARG A 234 -9.35 9.71 -18.49
N ALA A 235 -8.52 10.25 -19.34
CA ALA A 235 -8.56 9.99 -20.77
C ALA A 235 -7.88 8.65 -21.14
N GLY A 236 -8.16 8.16 -22.35
CA GLY A 236 -7.66 6.89 -22.88
C GLY A 236 -8.68 5.77 -22.78
N THR A 237 -8.72 4.91 -23.80
CA THR A 237 -9.62 3.76 -23.83
C THR A 237 -9.48 2.92 -22.58
N GLU A 238 -10.60 2.59 -21.97
CA GLU A 238 -10.63 1.85 -20.71
C GLU A 238 -10.09 0.43 -20.89
N ASN A 239 -9.24 -0.01 -19.95
CA ASN A 239 -8.74 -1.38 -19.89
C ASN A 239 -9.83 -2.31 -19.35
N VAL A 240 -10.88 -2.56 -20.17
CA VAL A 240 -12.06 -3.34 -19.76
C VAL A 240 -11.69 -4.70 -19.17
N PRO A 241 -10.79 -5.50 -19.78
CA PRO A 241 -10.38 -6.78 -19.19
C PRO A 241 -9.71 -6.62 -17.81
N GLY A 242 -8.77 -5.69 -17.69
CA GLY A 242 -8.09 -5.43 -16.42
C GLY A 242 -9.05 -4.93 -15.34
N ILE A 243 -10.00 -4.07 -15.69
CA ILE A 243 -11.03 -3.55 -14.79
C ILE A 243 -11.97 -4.68 -14.32
N ALA A 244 -12.41 -5.55 -15.22
CA ALA A 244 -13.24 -6.70 -14.87
C ALA A 244 -12.51 -7.66 -13.93
N GLY A 245 -11.24 -7.98 -14.22
CA GLY A 245 -10.41 -8.82 -13.36
C GLY A 245 -10.15 -8.20 -11.99
N MET A 246 -9.89 -6.89 -11.93
CA MET A 246 -9.71 -6.17 -10.66
C MET A 246 -10.98 -6.17 -9.82
N ALA A 247 -12.14 -5.91 -10.44
CA ALA A 247 -13.42 -5.89 -9.74
C ALA A 247 -13.77 -7.26 -9.16
N ALA A 248 -13.59 -8.33 -9.95
CA ALA A 248 -13.82 -9.71 -9.50
C ALA A 248 -12.86 -10.11 -8.37
N ALA A 249 -11.58 -9.74 -8.46
CA ALA A 249 -10.61 -10.00 -7.40
C ALA A 249 -10.95 -9.26 -6.10
N LEU A 250 -11.40 -8.01 -6.19
CA LEU A 250 -11.79 -7.23 -5.00
C LEU A 250 -13.03 -7.82 -4.33
N GLU A 251 -14.05 -8.20 -5.12
CA GLU A 251 -15.25 -8.84 -4.60
C GLU A 251 -14.94 -10.14 -3.88
N ASP A 252 -14.10 -10.99 -4.49
CA ASP A 252 -13.65 -12.26 -3.90
C ASP A 252 -12.87 -12.04 -2.59
N ALA A 253 -11.93 -11.10 -2.60
CA ALA A 253 -11.16 -10.74 -1.41
C ALA A 253 -12.05 -10.21 -0.28
N CYS A 254 -13.04 -9.36 -0.59
CA CYS A 254 -14.00 -8.85 0.39
C CYS A 254 -14.90 -9.96 0.94
N ALA A 255 -15.34 -10.91 0.10
CA ALA A 255 -16.21 -12.01 0.50
C ALA A 255 -15.51 -12.99 1.48
N HIS A 256 -14.20 -13.20 1.32
CA HIS A 256 -13.42 -14.14 2.14
C HIS A 256 -12.50 -13.43 3.15
N MET A 257 -12.66 -12.11 3.33
CA MET A 257 -11.74 -11.27 4.12
C MET A 257 -11.52 -11.79 5.54
N GLU A 258 -12.59 -12.13 6.24
CA GLU A 258 -12.48 -12.57 7.66
C GLU A 258 -11.80 -13.94 7.78
N GLU A 259 -12.13 -14.89 6.90
CA GLU A 259 -11.48 -16.20 6.86
C GLU A 259 -9.98 -16.06 6.56
N ASN A 260 -9.65 -15.27 5.53
CA ASN A 260 -8.28 -15.00 5.13
C ASN A 260 -7.51 -14.28 6.25
N ARG A 261 -8.14 -13.31 6.90
CA ARG A 261 -7.55 -12.56 8.02
C ARG A 261 -7.14 -13.49 9.15
N VAL A 262 -8.03 -14.38 9.57
CA VAL A 262 -7.75 -15.34 10.66
C VAL A 262 -6.58 -16.27 10.29
N LYS A 263 -6.62 -16.87 9.11
CA LYS A 263 -5.58 -17.77 8.62
C LYS A 263 -4.22 -17.08 8.52
N VAL A 264 -4.18 -15.96 7.83
CA VAL A 264 -2.92 -15.25 7.51
C VAL A 264 -2.31 -14.63 8.77
N THR A 265 -3.14 -14.11 9.69
CA THR A 265 -2.68 -13.62 10.99
C THR A 265 -1.99 -14.70 11.80
N ALA A 266 -2.55 -15.91 11.84
CA ALA A 266 -1.92 -17.03 12.56
C ALA A 266 -0.54 -17.39 11.99
N LEU A 267 -0.38 -17.38 10.66
CA LEU A 267 0.90 -17.62 9.99
C LEU A 267 1.91 -16.49 10.30
N ARG A 268 1.47 -15.23 10.23
CA ARG A 268 2.25 -14.05 10.56
C ARG A 268 2.77 -14.09 12.00
N ASP A 269 1.87 -14.33 12.95
CA ASP A 269 2.22 -14.31 14.38
C ASP A 269 3.23 -15.41 14.72
N ARG A 270 3.10 -16.56 14.08
CA ARG A 270 4.08 -17.66 14.20
C ARG A 270 5.46 -17.23 13.67
N LEU A 271 5.53 -16.54 12.54
CA LEU A 271 6.78 -15.97 12.02
C LEU A 271 7.36 -14.94 12.98
N ILE A 272 6.57 -13.99 13.46
CA ILE A 272 7.03 -12.95 14.39
C ILE A 272 7.57 -13.61 15.66
N GLN A 273 6.84 -14.55 16.26
CA GLN A 273 7.28 -15.26 17.47
C GLN A 273 8.58 -16.05 17.25
N GLY A 274 8.74 -16.67 16.09
CA GLY A 274 9.93 -17.46 15.77
C GLY A 274 11.16 -16.60 15.50
N LEU A 275 11.00 -15.57 14.66
CA LEU A 275 12.11 -14.69 14.27
C LEU A 275 12.57 -13.77 15.42
N SER A 276 11.68 -13.40 16.35
CA SER A 276 12.05 -12.63 17.55
C SER A 276 13.00 -13.38 18.50
N LYS A 277 13.23 -14.67 18.28
CA LYS A 277 14.23 -15.45 19.04
C LYS A 277 15.67 -15.24 18.53
N ILE A 278 15.83 -14.63 17.36
CA ILE A 278 17.15 -14.31 16.83
C ILE A 278 17.72 -13.15 17.65
N PRO A 279 18.88 -13.30 18.30
CA PRO A 279 19.48 -12.22 19.10
C PRO A 279 19.74 -10.97 18.24
N HIS A 280 19.67 -9.79 18.84
CA HIS A 280 19.89 -8.51 18.15
C HIS A 280 19.04 -8.39 16.87
N SER A 281 17.75 -8.66 17.02
CA SER A 281 16.72 -8.44 16.01
C SER A 281 15.58 -7.64 16.59
N ALA A 282 14.89 -6.85 15.76
CA ALA A 282 13.73 -6.09 16.16
C ALA A 282 12.62 -6.22 15.13
N VAL A 283 11.41 -6.48 15.60
CA VAL A 283 10.21 -6.37 14.78
C VAL A 283 9.90 -4.88 14.55
N ASN A 284 9.49 -4.52 13.34
CA ASN A 284 9.11 -3.16 12.98
C ASN A 284 7.60 -3.02 12.90
N GLY A 285 7.07 -1.83 13.27
CA GLY A 285 5.65 -1.50 13.22
C GLY A 285 4.85 -1.99 14.42
N ASP A 286 3.56 -1.64 14.46
CA ASP A 286 2.65 -2.00 15.54
C ASP A 286 2.37 -3.52 15.55
N LEU A 287 2.22 -4.11 16.73
CA LEU A 287 1.95 -5.54 16.87
C LEU A 287 0.45 -5.88 16.89
N GLU A 288 -0.38 -4.94 17.33
CA GLU A 288 -1.83 -5.11 17.45
C GLU A 288 -2.54 -4.61 16.19
N HIS A 289 -2.24 -3.37 15.80
CA HIS A 289 -2.79 -2.73 14.61
C HIS A 289 -1.90 -3.00 13.39
N ARG A 290 -1.93 -4.25 12.88
CA ARG A 290 -1.03 -4.73 11.82
C ARG A 290 -1.79 -5.46 10.71
N LEU A 291 -1.37 -5.23 9.47
CA LEU A 291 -1.82 -6.00 8.31
C LEU A 291 -1.68 -7.51 8.56
N PRO A 292 -2.68 -8.31 8.19
CA PRO A 292 -2.68 -9.75 8.48
C PRO A 292 -1.42 -10.49 8.04
N GLY A 293 -0.88 -10.15 6.86
CA GLY A 293 0.25 -10.88 6.26
C GLY A 293 1.63 -10.24 6.43
N ASN A 294 1.75 -9.07 7.09
CA ASN A 294 3.03 -8.35 7.12
C ASN A 294 3.90 -8.77 8.30
N VAL A 295 5.15 -9.15 7.99
CA VAL A 295 6.23 -9.42 8.94
C VAL A 295 7.43 -8.57 8.53
N SER A 296 7.86 -7.65 9.39
CA SER A 296 8.99 -6.75 9.13
C SER A 296 9.97 -6.82 10.28
N PHE A 297 11.22 -7.10 9.97
CA PHE A 297 12.32 -7.22 10.94
C PHE A 297 13.53 -6.42 10.50
N CYS A 298 14.33 -6.00 11.48
CA CYS A 298 15.73 -5.64 11.29
C CYS A 298 16.61 -6.62 12.05
N PHE A 299 17.75 -7.01 11.46
CA PHE A 299 18.78 -7.84 12.06
C PHE A 299 20.07 -7.06 12.08
N GLU A 300 20.60 -6.78 13.27
CA GLU A 300 21.84 -6.00 13.43
C GLU A 300 23.06 -6.80 12.93
N GLY A 301 23.98 -6.09 12.28
CA GLY A 301 25.28 -6.61 11.85
C GLY A 301 25.27 -7.34 10.50
N ILE A 302 24.19 -7.24 9.71
CA ILE A 302 24.11 -7.82 8.37
C ILE A 302 23.61 -6.81 7.34
N GLU A 303 23.78 -7.15 6.06
CA GLU A 303 23.24 -6.41 4.91
C GLU A 303 22.00 -7.11 4.35
N GLY A 304 20.90 -6.35 4.18
CA GLY A 304 19.62 -6.86 3.70
C GLY A 304 19.67 -7.44 2.29
N GLU A 305 20.43 -6.85 1.36
CA GLU A 305 20.56 -7.40 0.00
C GLU A 305 21.21 -8.78 0.03
N SER A 306 22.29 -8.96 0.80
CA SER A 306 22.94 -10.26 0.98
C SER A 306 21.99 -11.28 1.63
N LEU A 307 21.16 -10.84 2.58
CA LEU A 307 20.12 -11.67 3.20
C LEU A 307 19.12 -12.14 2.15
N LEU A 308 18.60 -11.24 1.32
CA LEU A 308 17.61 -11.56 0.29
C LEU A 308 18.15 -12.53 -0.76
N LEU A 309 19.39 -12.34 -1.22
CA LEU A 309 20.04 -13.24 -2.20
C LEU A 309 20.19 -14.66 -1.64
N LEU A 310 20.59 -14.80 -0.38
CA LEU A 310 20.74 -16.11 0.25
C LEU A 310 19.39 -16.76 0.57
N LEU A 311 18.36 -15.99 0.89
CA LEU A 311 17.00 -16.49 1.07
C LEU A 311 16.41 -16.96 -0.27
N ASP A 312 16.63 -16.23 -1.36
CA ASP A 312 16.21 -16.66 -2.69
C ASP A 312 16.90 -17.98 -3.11
N ALA A 313 18.20 -18.11 -2.85
CA ALA A 313 18.93 -19.37 -3.05
C ALA A 313 18.37 -20.53 -2.18
N ALA A 314 17.78 -20.21 -1.02
CA ALA A 314 17.05 -21.17 -0.19
C ALA A 314 15.58 -21.38 -0.61
N GLY A 315 15.14 -20.72 -1.69
CA GLY A 315 13.78 -20.81 -2.23
C GLY A 315 12.76 -19.91 -1.54
N ILE A 316 13.19 -18.84 -0.85
CA ILE A 316 12.31 -17.87 -0.16
C ILE A 316 12.39 -16.53 -0.88
N CYS A 317 11.30 -16.15 -1.56
CA CYS A 317 11.15 -14.84 -2.20
C CYS A 317 10.63 -13.84 -1.16
N ALA A 318 11.48 -12.87 -0.81
CA ALA A 318 11.21 -11.84 0.20
C ALA A 318 11.72 -10.48 -0.28
N SER A 319 11.48 -9.43 0.48
CA SER A 319 11.91 -8.06 0.16
C SER A 319 12.60 -7.40 1.38
N SER A 320 13.30 -6.32 1.13
CA SER A 320 13.71 -5.37 2.17
C SER A 320 12.79 -4.15 2.15
N GLY A 321 12.84 -3.32 3.19
CA GLY A 321 12.10 -2.05 3.22
C GLY A 321 12.42 -1.12 2.04
N SER A 322 13.59 -1.24 1.42
CA SER A 322 14.06 -0.37 0.31
C SER A 322 13.74 -0.88 -1.10
N ALA A 323 12.94 -1.94 -1.26
CA ALA A 323 12.68 -2.59 -2.56
C ALA A 323 12.12 -1.66 -3.66
N CYS A 324 11.53 -0.52 -3.33
CA CYS A 324 11.00 0.44 -4.29
C CYS A 324 12.06 1.42 -4.84
N THR A 325 13.26 1.43 -4.29
CA THR A 325 14.40 2.27 -4.73
C THR A 325 15.53 1.39 -5.27
N SER A 326 15.21 0.58 -6.30
CA SER A 326 16.21 -0.26 -6.97
C SER A 326 17.42 0.60 -7.39
N GLY A 327 18.56 0.40 -6.72
CA GLY A 327 19.81 1.13 -6.97
C GLY A 327 20.20 2.18 -5.91
N SER A 328 19.42 2.44 -4.87
CA SER A 328 19.86 3.26 -3.74
C SER A 328 20.46 2.37 -2.64
N LEU A 329 21.67 2.72 -2.21
CA LEU A 329 22.33 2.12 -1.04
C LEU A 329 21.74 2.65 0.28
N ASP A 330 20.78 3.57 0.23
CA ASP A 330 20.18 4.15 1.42
C ASP A 330 19.12 3.22 2.01
N PRO A 331 19.04 3.11 3.35
CA PRO A 331 18.01 2.33 4.02
C PRO A 331 16.63 2.95 3.80
N SER A 332 15.58 2.15 4.04
CA SER A 332 14.20 2.59 3.91
C SER A 332 13.90 3.85 4.72
N HIS A 333 13.30 4.86 4.06
CA HIS A 333 12.81 6.06 4.72
C HIS A 333 11.75 5.75 5.79
N VAL A 334 10.98 4.66 5.62
CA VAL A 334 9.99 4.19 6.60
C VAL A 334 10.69 3.73 7.89
N LEU A 335 11.75 2.93 7.78
CA LEU A 335 12.49 2.45 8.93
C LEU A 335 13.20 3.60 9.66
N LEU A 336 13.73 4.56 8.93
CA LEU A 336 14.31 5.78 9.51
C LEU A 336 13.23 6.63 10.20
N ALA A 337 12.04 6.75 9.61
CA ALA A 337 10.94 7.51 10.18
C ALA A 337 10.43 6.94 11.51
N ILE A 338 10.48 5.62 11.70
CA ILE A 338 10.16 4.97 12.99
C ILE A 338 11.35 4.93 13.98
N GLY A 339 12.44 5.63 13.66
CA GLY A 339 13.59 5.79 14.56
C GLY A 339 14.60 4.63 14.54
N ARG A 340 14.57 3.74 13.55
CA ARG A 340 15.62 2.72 13.41
C ARG A 340 16.93 3.40 13.04
N PRO A 341 18.04 3.11 13.73
CA PRO A 341 19.37 3.58 13.35
C PRO A 341 19.71 3.13 11.92
N HIS A 342 20.47 3.96 11.21
CA HIS A 342 20.83 3.71 9.81
C HIS A 342 21.45 2.32 9.60
N GLU A 343 22.41 1.96 10.48
CA GLU A 343 23.13 0.67 10.43
C GLU A 343 22.18 -0.51 10.67
N VAL A 344 21.17 -0.36 11.53
CA VAL A 344 20.17 -1.38 11.81
C VAL A 344 19.18 -1.51 10.67
N ALA A 345 18.75 -0.39 10.08
CA ALA A 345 17.79 -0.37 8.99
C ALA A 345 18.32 -1.05 7.70
N HIS A 346 19.64 -1.08 7.51
CA HIS A 346 20.27 -1.83 6.41
C HIS A 346 20.00 -3.34 6.49
N GLY A 347 19.93 -3.93 7.67
CA GLY A 347 19.68 -5.36 7.88
C GLY A 347 18.20 -5.71 7.89
N SER A 348 17.37 -5.05 7.07
CA SER A 348 15.92 -5.25 7.07
C SER A 348 15.46 -6.42 6.21
N LEU A 349 14.39 -7.08 6.68
CA LEU A 349 13.66 -8.14 5.98
C LEU A 349 12.17 -7.86 6.09
N ARG A 350 11.47 -7.86 4.96
CA ARG A 350 10.02 -7.89 4.90
C ARG A 350 9.55 -9.20 4.29
N LEU A 351 8.73 -9.93 5.03
CA LEU A 351 7.95 -11.05 4.52
C LEU A 351 6.48 -10.64 4.49
N SER A 352 5.82 -10.90 3.39
CA SER A 352 4.39 -10.60 3.25
C SER A 352 3.64 -11.81 2.70
N LEU A 353 2.77 -12.35 3.55
CA LEU A 353 2.00 -13.56 3.31
C LEU A 353 0.62 -13.23 2.74
N CYS A 354 0.03 -14.20 2.07
CA CYS A 354 -1.36 -14.20 1.66
C CYS A 354 -2.04 -15.53 2.06
N GLU A 355 -3.32 -15.67 1.76
CA GLU A 355 -4.13 -16.84 2.10
C GLU A 355 -3.67 -18.14 1.41
N TRP A 356 -2.79 -18.05 0.42
CA TRP A 356 -2.23 -19.25 -0.26
C TRP A 356 -0.98 -19.80 0.41
N ASN A 357 -0.37 -19.05 1.33
CA ASN A 357 0.76 -19.56 2.10
C ASN A 357 0.34 -20.65 3.09
N THR A 358 1.25 -21.56 3.38
CA THR A 358 1.00 -22.73 4.23
C THR A 358 1.88 -22.74 5.49
N GLN A 359 1.54 -23.63 6.44
CA GLN A 359 2.33 -23.86 7.64
C GLN A 359 3.73 -24.40 7.32
N GLU A 360 3.84 -25.29 6.32
CA GLU A 360 5.11 -25.87 5.88
C GLU A 360 6.03 -24.79 5.29
N GLU A 361 5.46 -23.80 4.60
CA GLU A 361 6.22 -22.64 4.10
C GLU A 361 6.73 -21.77 5.25
N VAL A 362 5.91 -21.54 6.26
CA VAL A 362 6.32 -20.83 7.49
C VAL A 362 7.42 -21.59 8.22
N ASP A 363 7.33 -22.94 8.34
CA ASP A 363 8.37 -23.77 8.93
C ASP A 363 9.68 -23.71 8.15
N HIS A 364 9.62 -23.61 6.84
CA HIS A 364 10.78 -23.43 5.99
C HIS A 364 11.44 -22.06 6.24
N ILE A 365 10.67 -20.98 6.29
CA ILE A 365 11.18 -19.64 6.62
C ILE A 365 11.84 -19.64 8.00
N LEU A 366 11.19 -20.17 9.03
CA LEU A 366 11.69 -20.24 10.40
C LEU A 366 12.98 -21.06 10.56
N ARG A 367 13.25 -22.00 9.67
CA ARG A 367 14.50 -22.76 9.63
C ARG A 367 15.60 -22.00 8.90
N GLU A 368 15.30 -21.38 7.77
CA GLU A 368 16.32 -20.80 6.90
C GLU A 368 16.74 -19.39 7.31
N VAL A 369 15.82 -18.53 7.75
CA VAL A 369 16.18 -17.14 8.12
C VAL A 369 17.22 -17.10 9.25
N PRO A 370 17.07 -17.81 10.38
CA PRO A 370 18.11 -17.82 11.41
C PRO A 370 19.47 -18.32 10.90
N ARG A 371 19.48 -19.39 10.08
CA ARG A 371 20.69 -19.95 9.48
C ARG A 371 21.43 -18.95 8.60
N VAL A 372 20.67 -18.21 7.76
CA VAL A 372 21.26 -17.20 6.86
C VAL A 372 21.78 -16.00 7.65
N VAL A 373 21.03 -15.53 8.65
CA VAL A 373 21.48 -14.42 9.54
C VAL A 373 22.77 -14.80 10.25
N GLU A 374 22.85 -16.00 10.85
CA GLU A 374 24.05 -16.48 11.52
C GLU A 374 25.25 -16.56 10.55
N TYR A 375 25.03 -17.11 9.37
CA TYR A 375 26.06 -17.17 8.33
C TYR A 375 26.60 -15.80 7.95
N LEU A 376 25.72 -14.83 7.68
CA LEU A 376 26.12 -13.47 7.34
C LEU A 376 26.87 -12.78 8.49
N ARG A 377 26.43 -12.95 9.73
CA ARG A 377 27.11 -12.43 10.93
C ARG A 377 28.51 -13.01 11.07
N SER A 378 28.70 -14.31 10.80
CA SER A 378 30.03 -14.95 10.88
C SER A 378 31.06 -14.33 9.94
N MET A 379 30.61 -13.75 8.83
CA MET A 379 31.48 -13.08 7.84
C MET A 379 31.58 -11.56 8.03
N SER A 380 30.66 -10.98 8.79
CA SER A 380 30.55 -9.52 8.94
C SER A 380 31.65 -8.93 9.83
N PRO A 381 32.46 -7.97 9.32
CA PRO A 381 33.39 -7.22 10.17
C PRO A 381 32.67 -6.38 11.23
N VAL A 382 31.51 -5.84 10.88
CA VAL A 382 30.67 -5.04 11.79
C VAL A 382 30.20 -5.89 12.97
N TRP A 383 29.77 -7.11 12.73
CA TRP A 383 29.35 -8.05 13.77
C TRP A 383 30.51 -8.41 14.72
N LYS A 384 31.71 -8.65 14.17
CA LYS A 384 32.92 -8.91 14.98
C LYS A 384 33.30 -7.73 15.89
N ASP A 385 33.12 -6.49 15.40
CA ASP A 385 33.36 -5.29 16.22
C ASP A 385 32.32 -5.15 17.35
N LEU A 386 31.06 -5.55 17.10
CA LEU A 386 30.00 -5.60 18.11
C LEU A 386 30.29 -6.68 19.16
N GLU A 387 30.58 -7.92 18.76
CA GLU A 387 30.93 -9.02 19.69
C GLU A 387 32.18 -8.76 20.53
N SER A 388 33.17 -8.08 19.96
CA SER A 388 34.40 -7.73 20.68
C SER A 388 34.26 -6.51 21.61
N GLY A 389 33.08 -5.86 21.63
CA GLY A 389 32.81 -4.66 22.42
C GLY A 389 33.47 -3.38 21.89
N LYS A 390 34.02 -3.38 20.66
CA LYS A 390 34.51 -2.16 20.02
C LYS A 390 33.39 -1.23 19.62
N LYS A 391 32.21 -1.78 19.34
CA LYS A 391 30.95 -1.06 19.11
C LYS A 391 29.88 -1.60 20.05
N ALA A 392 28.93 -0.75 20.44
CA ALA A 392 27.78 -1.17 21.23
C ALA A 392 26.66 -1.69 20.32
N PHE A 393 25.94 -2.71 20.76
CA PHE A 393 24.69 -3.14 20.11
C PHE A 393 23.63 -2.04 20.25
N MET A 394 22.79 -1.92 19.21
CA MET A 394 21.70 -0.96 19.14
C MET A 394 20.32 -1.65 19.33
N LEU A 395 20.27 -3.01 19.18
CA LEU A 395 19.11 -3.86 19.37
C LEU A 395 19.31 -4.86 20.52
#